data_ba2662c77474e4f28acbb8105fe697f5
#
_entry.id   ba2662c77474e4f28acbb8105fe697f5
#
_cell.length_a   1.000
_cell.length_b   1.000
_cell.length_c   1.000
_cell.angle_alpha   90.00
_cell.angle_beta   90.00
_cell.angle_gamma   90.00
#
_symmetry.space_group_name_H-M   'P 1'
#
loop_
_entity.id
_entity.type
_entity.pdbx_description
1 polymer ?
#
loop_
_entity_poly.entity_id
_entity_poly.type
_entity_poly.pdbx_seq_one_letter_code
_entity_poly.pdbx_strand_id
1 'polypeptide(L)'
;MATHELDITTMAHGGSGIGRVDGRVVFTPGVIPGEVVEVEIVEDSKKSLWRAQPLRVLSPSPHRIPHIWPEADIERPWAARAGGADYGHIELSHQRTLKTDILRDALRRFGGLSGDLVDSLEVQGVPGDDEKAGLAWRTRVTLHADTDGRLGPYAEKSHTVIPVTTLPL
;
A
#
# COMPACT_ATOMS: atom_id res chain seq x y z
N MET A 1 4.83 22.11 5.28
CA MET A 1 4.93 20.99 6.24
C MET A 1 6.34 20.46 6.21
N ALA A 2 6.81 19.79 7.28
CA ALA A 2 8.18 19.30 7.33
C ALA A 2 8.30 18.00 6.54
N THR A 3 9.34 17.89 5.72
CA THR A 3 9.70 16.66 5.04
C THR A 3 10.71 15.88 5.87
N HIS A 4 10.62 14.56 5.81
CA HIS A 4 11.50 13.65 6.53
C HIS A 4 11.97 12.53 5.61
N GLU A 5 13.18 12.05 5.84
CA GLU A 5 13.66 10.79 5.31
C GLU A 5 13.19 9.68 6.26
N LEU A 6 12.60 8.62 5.73
CA LEU A 6 11.97 7.56 6.50
C LEU A 6 12.43 6.20 6.00
N ASP A 7 13.07 5.43 6.88
CA ASP A 7 13.33 4.01 6.68
C ASP A 7 12.05 3.22 6.91
N ILE A 8 11.61 2.46 5.93
CA ILE A 8 10.45 1.59 6.02
C ILE A 8 10.88 0.23 6.55
N THR A 9 10.46 -0.10 7.76
CA THR A 9 10.93 -1.31 8.47
C THR A 9 9.98 -2.50 8.36
N THR A 10 8.66 -2.25 8.21
CA THR A 10 7.65 -3.31 8.13
C THR A 10 6.40 -2.80 7.41
N MET A 11 5.47 -3.72 7.13
CA MET A 11 4.17 -3.43 6.53
C MET A 11 3.06 -3.61 7.57
N ALA A 12 2.15 -2.65 7.65
CA ALA A 12 0.95 -2.75 8.47
C ALA A 12 -0.18 -3.49 7.76
N HIS A 13 -1.13 -4.01 8.52
CA HIS A 13 -2.43 -4.38 8.00
C HIS A 13 -3.06 -3.19 7.26
N GLY A 14 -3.55 -3.42 6.03
CA GLY A 14 -4.10 -2.37 5.17
C GLY A 14 -3.08 -1.73 4.22
N GLY A 15 -1.84 -2.28 4.11
CA GLY A 15 -0.92 -1.93 3.03
C GLY A 15 -0.09 -0.67 3.24
N SER A 16 -0.10 -0.07 4.44
CA SER A 16 0.81 1.04 4.75
C SER A 16 2.14 0.53 5.28
N GLY A 17 3.26 1.03 4.75
CA GLY A 17 4.57 0.83 5.35
C GLY A 17 4.69 1.56 6.68
N ILE A 18 5.53 1.04 7.56
CA ILE A 18 5.80 1.59 8.88
C ILE A 18 7.29 1.93 8.98
N GLY A 19 7.55 3.17 9.40
CA GLY A 19 8.87 3.63 9.83
C GLY A 19 8.77 4.43 11.13
N ARG A 20 9.88 5.09 11.51
CA ARG A 20 9.91 5.93 12.71
C ARG A 20 10.64 7.24 12.45
N VAL A 21 10.06 8.32 12.97
CA VAL A 21 10.68 9.65 13.03
C VAL A 21 10.67 10.09 14.50
N ASP A 22 11.84 10.39 15.06
CA ASP A 22 12.00 10.79 16.47
C ASP A 22 11.29 9.83 17.46
N GLY A 23 11.39 8.52 17.21
CA GLY A 23 10.75 7.48 18.04
C GLY A 23 9.25 7.28 17.81
N ARG A 24 8.60 8.14 17.03
CA ARG A 24 7.17 8.04 16.70
C ARG A 24 6.96 7.13 15.50
N VAL A 25 5.90 6.35 15.55
CA VAL A 25 5.51 5.47 14.45
C VAL A 25 4.87 6.30 13.34
N VAL A 26 5.34 6.13 12.11
CA VAL A 26 4.83 6.80 10.91
C VAL A 26 4.28 5.77 9.94
N PHE A 27 3.03 5.93 9.54
CA PHE A 27 2.37 5.12 8.51
C PHE A 27 2.41 5.84 7.17
N THR A 28 2.90 5.17 6.16
CA THR A 28 3.06 5.71 4.80
C THR A 28 2.57 4.70 3.77
N PRO A 29 1.56 5.02 2.95
CA PRO A 29 1.11 4.13 1.88
C PRO A 29 2.06 4.16 0.68
N GLY A 30 1.94 3.16 -0.21
CA GLY A 30 2.68 3.12 -1.49
C GLY A 30 4.19 2.85 -1.37
N VAL A 31 4.65 2.33 -0.23
CA VAL A 31 6.06 2.04 0.06
C VAL A 31 6.25 0.57 0.46
N ILE A 32 7.48 0.09 0.43
CA ILE A 32 7.84 -1.31 0.69
C ILE A 32 8.87 -1.37 1.83
N PRO A 33 8.79 -2.34 2.76
CA PRO A 33 9.84 -2.56 3.75
C PRO A 33 11.23 -2.71 3.11
N GLY A 34 12.22 -2.05 3.69
CA GLY A 34 13.59 -1.95 3.17
C GLY A 34 13.83 -0.75 2.26
N GLU A 35 12.82 0.06 1.96
CA GLU A 35 12.98 1.32 1.24
C GLU A 35 13.36 2.47 2.17
N VAL A 36 14.07 3.44 1.62
CA VAL A 36 14.23 4.78 2.19
C VAL A 36 13.40 5.74 1.34
N VAL A 37 12.52 6.50 1.97
CA VAL A 37 11.57 7.37 1.27
C VAL A 37 11.58 8.77 1.87
N GLU A 38 11.43 9.79 1.03
CA GLU A 38 11.11 11.13 1.48
C GLU A 38 9.60 11.25 1.66
N VAL A 39 9.17 11.70 2.83
CA VAL A 39 7.77 11.78 3.20
C VAL A 39 7.42 13.16 3.74
N GLU A 40 6.17 13.57 3.58
CA GLU A 40 5.58 14.72 4.24
C GLU A 40 4.57 14.25 5.29
N ILE A 41 4.70 14.73 6.53
CA ILE A 41 3.75 14.41 7.60
C ILE A 41 2.44 15.16 7.33
N VAL A 42 1.35 14.41 7.20
CA VAL A 42 0.00 14.95 6.93
C VAL A 42 -0.93 14.89 8.13
N GLU A 43 -0.63 14.04 9.11
CA GLU A 43 -1.38 13.93 10.35
C GLU A 43 -0.42 13.63 11.51
N ASP A 44 -0.33 14.54 12.47
CA ASP A 44 0.52 14.47 13.66
C ASP A 44 -0.25 14.69 14.98
N SER A 45 -1.59 14.68 14.92
CA SER A 45 -2.47 14.94 16.05
C SER A 45 -2.29 13.98 17.24
N LYS A 46 -1.81 12.78 16.98
CA LYS A 46 -1.52 11.75 18.00
C LYS A 46 -0.06 11.76 18.41
N LYS A 47 0.21 11.75 19.72
CA LYS A 47 1.58 11.79 20.26
C LYS A 47 2.48 10.64 19.81
N SER A 48 1.93 9.45 19.54
CA SER A 48 2.69 8.22 19.26
C SER A 48 2.57 7.71 17.84
N LEU A 49 1.66 8.26 17.03
CA LEU A 49 1.36 7.76 15.70
C LEU A 49 1.12 8.93 14.75
N TRP A 50 1.86 8.95 13.66
CA TRP A 50 1.72 9.92 12.59
C TRP A 50 1.33 9.22 11.28
N ARG A 51 0.80 10.01 10.35
CA ARG A 51 0.58 9.59 8.96
C ARG A 51 1.37 10.50 8.05
N ALA A 52 1.97 9.91 7.04
CA ALA A 52 2.73 10.63 6.04
C ALA A 52 2.26 10.24 4.64
N GLN A 53 2.40 11.18 3.71
CA GLN A 53 2.34 10.90 2.29
C GLN A 53 3.75 10.76 1.74
N PRO A 54 4.02 9.77 0.89
CA PRO A 54 5.31 9.64 0.24
C PRO A 54 5.42 10.67 -0.88
N LEU A 55 6.58 11.34 -0.95
CA LEU A 55 6.93 12.29 -2.00
C LEU A 55 7.75 11.61 -3.10
N ARG A 56 8.77 10.84 -2.70
CA ARG A 56 9.61 10.06 -3.62
C ARG A 56 10.34 8.94 -2.89
N VAL A 57 10.72 7.91 -3.63
CA VAL A 57 11.58 6.83 -3.14
C VAL A 57 13.03 7.24 -3.35
N LEU A 58 13.83 7.25 -2.28
CA LEU A 58 15.26 7.59 -2.30
C LEU A 58 16.12 6.34 -2.56
N SER A 59 15.74 5.23 -1.92
CA SER A 59 16.38 3.93 -2.11
C SER A 59 15.29 2.88 -2.30
N PRO A 60 15.07 2.38 -3.53
CA PRO A 60 13.99 1.44 -3.81
C PRO A 60 14.32 0.03 -3.33
N SER A 61 13.28 -0.72 -2.95
CA SER A 61 13.34 -2.17 -2.75
C SER A 61 13.59 -2.88 -4.10
N PRO A 62 14.34 -4.00 -4.13
CA PRO A 62 14.47 -4.83 -5.32
C PRO A 62 13.13 -5.41 -5.81
N HIS A 63 12.10 -5.40 -4.96
CA HIS A 63 10.75 -5.86 -5.28
C HIS A 63 9.80 -4.75 -5.73
N ARG A 64 10.30 -3.50 -5.90
CA ARG A 64 9.51 -2.42 -6.47
C ARG A 64 9.45 -2.58 -7.98
N ILE A 65 8.23 -2.56 -8.49
CA ILE A 65 7.93 -2.52 -9.93
C ILE A 65 7.19 -1.21 -10.27
N PRO A 66 7.16 -0.79 -11.54
CA PRO A 66 6.24 0.24 -11.98
C PRO A 66 4.82 -0.12 -11.55
N HIS A 67 4.08 0.86 -11.04
CA HIS A 67 2.73 0.57 -10.54
C HIS A 67 1.86 0.01 -11.68
N ILE A 68 1.20 -1.14 -11.44
CA ILE A 68 0.32 -1.80 -12.42
C ILE A 68 -0.81 -0.90 -12.92
N TRP A 69 -1.14 0.12 -12.14
CA TRP A 69 -2.16 1.12 -12.45
C TRP A 69 -1.56 2.52 -12.37
N PRO A 70 -1.22 3.16 -13.51
CA PRO A 70 -0.50 4.44 -13.52
C PRO A 70 -1.24 5.57 -12.77
N GLU A 71 -2.55 5.50 -12.69
CA GLU A 71 -3.36 6.48 -11.96
C GLU A 71 -3.20 6.38 -10.43
N ALA A 72 -2.62 5.30 -9.92
CA ALA A 72 -2.34 5.11 -8.50
C ALA A 72 -0.85 5.26 -8.15
N ASP A 73 0.01 5.57 -9.12
CA ASP A 73 1.46 5.64 -8.92
C ASP A 73 1.86 6.75 -7.94
N ILE A 74 2.92 6.47 -7.15
CA ILE A 74 3.50 7.39 -6.17
C ILE A 74 4.07 8.66 -6.81
N GLU A 75 4.45 8.63 -8.08
CA GLU A 75 4.94 9.79 -8.82
C GLU A 75 3.86 10.83 -9.11
N ARG A 76 2.59 10.46 -9.00
CA ARG A 76 1.49 11.41 -9.12
C ARG A 76 1.31 12.22 -7.84
N PRO A 77 0.85 13.48 -7.95
CA PRO A 77 0.46 14.25 -6.76
C PRO A 77 -0.56 13.45 -5.92
N TRP A 78 -0.41 13.46 -4.62
CA TRP A 78 -1.25 12.69 -3.69
C TRP A 78 -2.75 12.84 -3.96
N ALA A 79 -3.22 14.05 -4.12
CA ALA A 79 -4.64 14.33 -4.39
C ALA A 79 -5.16 13.82 -5.76
N ALA A 80 -4.26 13.38 -6.63
CA ALA A 80 -4.56 12.86 -7.95
C ALA A 80 -4.26 11.35 -8.10
N ARG A 81 -3.99 10.65 -6.99
CA ARG A 81 -3.77 9.20 -6.97
C ARG A 81 -5.09 8.46 -6.79
N ALA A 82 -5.35 7.50 -7.66
CA ALA A 82 -6.48 6.60 -7.50
C ALA A 82 -6.29 5.69 -6.29
N GLY A 83 -7.30 5.55 -5.44
CA GLY A 83 -7.31 4.56 -4.36
C GLY A 83 -7.69 3.16 -4.84
N GLY A 84 -7.41 2.13 -4.03
CA GLY A 84 -7.87 0.76 -4.23
C GLY A 84 -6.90 -0.21 -4.88
N ALA A 85 -5.63 0.17 -5.07
CA ALA A 85 -4.56 -0.69 -5.58
C ALA A 85 -3.29 -0.60 -4.74
N ASP A 86 -3.42 -0.76 -3.42
CA ASP A 86 -2.38 -0.47 -2.42
C ASP A 86 -1.07 -1.26 -2.60
N TYR A 87 -1.09 -2.39 -3.29
CA TYR A 87 0.08 -3.24 -3.54
C TYR A 87 0.54 -3.22 -5.01
N GLY A 88 -0.04 -2.38 -5.85
CA GLY A 88 0.22 -2.38 -7.30
C GLY A 88 1.66 -2.06 -7.72
N HIS A 89 2.46 -1.50 -6.82
CA HIS A 89 3.88 -1.19 -6.99
C HIS A 89 4.83 -2.29 -6.49
N ILE A 90 4.29 -3.43 -6.05
CA ILE A 90 5.03 -4.53 -5.43
C ILE A 90 4.96 -5.77 -6.32
N GLU A 91 6.08 -6.43 -6.55
CA GLU A 91 6.14 -7.73 -7.21
C GLU A 91 5.18 -8.75 -6.58
N LEU A 92 4.41 -9.50 -7.38
CA LEU A 92 3.32 -10.37 -6.89
C LEU A 92 3.79 -11.41 -5.86
N SER A 93 4.94 -12.03 -6.08
CA SER A 93 5.53 -12.98 -5.13
C SER A 93 5.80 -12.30 -3.77
N HIS A 94 6.35 -11.09 -3.80
CA HIS A 94 6.65 -10.33 -2.59
C HIS A 94 5.39 -9.81 -1.88
N GLN A 95 4.32 -9.50 -2.62
CA GLN A 95 3.01 -9.19 -2.00
C GLN A 95 2.53 -10.34 -1.10
N ARG A 96 2.70 -11.61 -1.54
CA ARG A 96 2.33 -12.78 -0.77
C ARG A 96 3.19 -12.93 0.49
N THR A 97 4.50 -12.68 0.38
CA THR A 97 5.41 -12.66 1.53
C THR A 97 4.97 -11.63 2.57
N LEU A 98 4.75 -10.38 2.16
CA LEU A 98 4.30 -9.32 3.07
C LEU A 98 2.95 -9.63 3.73
N LYS A 99 2.00 -10.20 2.99
CA LYS A 99 0.70 -10.62 3.54
C LYS A 99 0.84 -11.78 4.52
N THR A 100 1.78 -12.70 4.27
CA THR A 100 2.12 -13.79 5.18
C THR A 100 2.65 -13.25 6.49
N ASP A 101 3.59 -12.31 6.44
CA ASP A 101 4.18 -11.69 7.63
C ASP A 101 3.15 -10.93 8.46
N ILE A 102 2.26 -10.18 7.80
CA ILE A 102 1.15 -9.48 8.45
C ILE A 102 0.20 -10.48 9.14
N LEU A 103 -0.14 -11.58 8.48
CA LEU A 103 -1.01 -12.62 9.03
C LEU A 103 -0.37 -13.28 10.26
N ARG A 104 0.89 -13.67 10.16
CA ARG A 104 1.65 -14.26 11.27
C ARG A 104 1.73 -13.31 12.46
N ASP A 105 2.04 -12.03 12.23
CA ASP A 105 2.09 -11.00 13.26
C ASP A 105 0.73 -10.81 13.94
N ALA A 106 -0.35 -10.75 13.17
CA ALA A 106 -1.71 -10.63 13.70
C ALA A 106 -2.10 -11.83 14.57
N LEU A 107 -1.80 -13.05 14.13
CA LEU A 107 -2.08 -14.26 14.90
C LEU A 107 -1.31 -14.31 16.21
N ARG A 108 -0.04 -13.87 16.22
CA ARG A 108 0.76 -13.79 17.44
C ARG A 108 0.24 -12.72 18.40
N ARG A 109 0.00 -11.50 17.92
CA ARG A 109 -0.35 -10.37 18.79
C ARG A 109 -1.79 -10.38 19.28
N PHE A 110 -2.72 -10.72 18.41
CA PHE A 110 -4.16 -10.66 18.72
C PHE A 110 -4.75 -12.03 18.98
N GLY A 111 -4.25 -13.06 18.28
CA GLY A 111 -4.72 -14.42 18.46
C GLY A 111 -4.07 -15.17 19.61
N GLY A 112 -2.94 -14.67 20.16
CA GLY A 112 -2.18 -15.36 21.19
C GLY A 112 -1.58 -16.70 20.73
N LEU A 113 -1.50 -16.92 19.40
CA LEU A 113 -0.99 -18.15 18.81
C LEU A 113 0.52 -18.05 18.58
N SER A 114 1.22 -19.17 18.64
CA SER A 114 2.67 -19.25 18.42
C SER A 114 3.10 -20.65 17.98
N GLY A 115 4.38 -20.79 17.63
CA GLY A 115 4.98 -22.07 17.25
C GLY A 115 4.70 -22.48 15.82
N ASP A 116 4.99 -23.74 15.50
CA ASP A 116 5.04 -24.29 14.14
C ASP A 116 3.78 -24.03 13.30
N LEU A 117 2.61 -24.01 13.95
CA LEU A 117 1.36 -23.71 13.27
C LEU A 117 1.38 -22.32 12.62
N VAL A 118 1.83 -21.30 13.36
CA VAL A 118 1.89 -19.92 12.84
C VAL A 118 3.07 -19.77 11.86
N ASP A 119 4.20 -20.41 12.17
CA ASP A 119 5.43 -20.28 11.38
C ASP A 119 5.31 -20.97 10.00
N SER A 120 4.46 -22.01 9.88
CA SER A 120 4.21 -22.71 8.63
C SER A 120 3.15 -22.05 7.73
N LEU A 121 2.41 -21.06 8.21
CA LEU A 121 1.39 -20.40 7.40
C LEU A 121 2.02 -19.60 6.24
N GLU A 122 1.44 -19.75 5.07
CA GLU A 122 1.80 -18.98 3.87
C GLU A 122 0.55 -18.52 3.13
N VAL A 123 0.59 -17.28 2.66
CA VAL A 123 -0.40 -16.75 1.73
C VAL A 123 -0.02 -17.21 0.32
N GLN A 124 -0.89 -17.99 -0.30
CA GLN A 124 -0.70 -18.54 -1.64
C GLN A 124 -1.62 -17.86 -2.65
N GLY A 125 -1.22 -17.91 -3.93
CA GLY A 125 -2.09 -17.55 -5.05
C GLY A 125 -3.19 -18.59 -5.25
N VAL A 126 -4.32 -18.16 -5.79
CA VAL A 126 -5.34 -19.08 -6.28
C VAL A 126 -5.00 -19.51 -7.71
N PRO A 127 -5.57 -20.63 -8.22
CA PRO A 127 -5.34 -21.06 -9.61
C PRO A 127 -5.63 -19.92 -10.61
N GLY A 128 -4.71 -19.67 -11.51
CA GLY A 128 -4.78 -18.62 -12.52
C GLY A 128 -4.25 -17.24 -12.09
N ASP A 129 -3.84 -17.09 -10.84
CA ASP A 129 -3.32 -15.82 -10.32
C ASP A 129 -2.00 -15.43 -11.00
N ASP A 130 -1.08 -16.39 -11.13
CA ASP A 130 0.26 -16.13 -11.67
C ASP A 130 0.21 -15.86 -13.18
N GLU A 131 -0.65 -16.55 -13.92
CA GLU A 131 -0.85 -16.33 -15.36
C GLU A 131 -1.42 -14.94 -15.66
N LYS A 132 -2.17 -14.37 -14.72
CA LYS A 132 -2.76 -13.03 -14.82
C LYS A 132 -1.99 -11.97 -14.05
N ALA A 133 -0.81 -12.31 -13.52
CA ALA A 133 -0.01 -11.41 -12.68
C ALA A 133 -0.81 -10.81 -11.50
N GLY A 134 -1.75 -11.57 -10.93
CA GLY A 134 -2.62 -11.13 -9.83
C GLY A 134 -3.71 -10.14 -10.24
N LEU A 135 -3.99 -10.00 -11.54
CA LEU A 135 -4.96 -9.03 -12.08
C LEU A 135 -6.27 -9.71 -12.52
N ALA A 136 -7.27 -8.88 -12.83
CA ALA A 136 -8.56 -9.29 -13.38
C ALA A 136 -9.30 -10.34 -12.52
N TRP A 137 -9.18 -10.25 -11.21
CA TRP A 137 -9.86 -11.14 -10.26
C TRP A 137 -11.16 -10.55 -9.70
N ARG A 138 -11.32 -9.22 -9.73
CA ARG A 138 -12.54 -8.57 -9.24
C ARG A 138 -13.68 -8.70 -10.23
N THR A 139 -14.83 -9.17 -9.74
CA THR A 139 -16.05 -9.27 -10.51
C THR A 139 -17.04 -8.12 -10.26
N ARG A 140 -16.72 -7.26 -9.27
CA ARG A 140 -17.53 -6.09 -8.93
C ARG A 140 -16.62 -4.95 -8.48
N VAL A 141 -16.88 -3.76 -8.99
CA VAL A 141 -16.20 -2.51 -8.62
C VAL A 141 -17.23 -1.39 -8.60
N THR A 142 -17.06 -0.42 -7.69
CA THR A 142 -17.84 0.80 -7.66
C THR A 142 -17.01 1.93 -8.26
N LEU A 143 -17.54 2.59 -9.27
CA LEU A 143 -16.99 3.82 -9.84
C LEU A 143 -17.93 4.97 -9.55
N HIS A 144 -17.37 6.16 -9.48
CA HIS A 144 -18.08 7.42 -9.30
C HIS A 144 -17.95 8.26 -10.55
N ALA A 145 -18.95 9.08 -10.84
CA ALA A 145 -18.89 10.05 -11.92
C ALA A 145 -18.45 11.40 -11.36
N ASP A 146 -17.56 12.09 -12.09
CA ASP A 146 -17.26 13.50 -11.82
C ASP A 146 -18.32 14.43 -12.45
N THR A 147 -18.14 15.72 -12.31
CA THR A 147 -19.06 16.73 -12.86
C THR A 147 -19.13 16.75 -14.39
N ASP A 148 -18.11 16.20 -15.05
CA ASP A 148 -18.04 16.08 -16.52
C ASP A 148 -18.56 14.72 -17.02
N GLY A 149 -19.05 13.85 -16.11
CA GLY A 149 -19.52 12.51 -16.40
C GLY A 149 -18.43 11.47 -16.62
N ARG A 150 -17.16 11.78 -16.32
CA ARG A 150 -16.06 10.81 -16.41
C ARG A 150 -16.08 9.90 -15.20
N LEU A 151 -15.81 8.60 -15.41
CA LEU A 151 -15.89 7.58 -14.38
C LEU A 151 -14.51 7.27 -13.79
N GLY A 152 -14.50 7.02 -12.47
CA GLY A 152 -13.29 6.60 -11.76
C GLY A 152 -13.53 6.30 -10.29
N PRO A 153 -12.53 5.73 -9.60
CA PRO A 153 -12.55 5.61 -8.13
C PRO A 153 -12.34 6.98 -7.49
N TYR A 154 -12.55 7.06 -6.20
CA TYR A 154 -12.09 8.21 -5.43
C TYR A 154 -10.56 8.19 -5.25
N ALA A 155 -9.96 9.37 -5.19
CA ALA A 155 -8.62 9.55 -4.67
C ALA A 155 -8.56 9.02 -3.22
N GLU A 156 -7.38 8.59 -2.81
CA GLU A 156 -7.19 8.04 -1.46
C GLU A 156 -7.65 9.04 -0.38
N LYS A 157 -8.52 8.57 0.53
CA LYS A 157 -9.11 9.36 1.63
C LYS A 157 -9.80 10.65 1.18
N SER A 158 -10.35 10.68 0.00
CA SER A 158 -11.02 11.83 -0.61
C SER A 158 -12.31 11.40 -1.30
N HIS A 159 -13.15 12.37 -1.67
CA HIS A 159 -14.30 12.18 -2.57
C HIS A 159 -14.03 12.76 -3.96
N THR A 160 -12.78 13.10 -4.27
CA THR A 160 -12.38 13.54 -5.61
C THR A 160 -12.33 12.33 -6.53
N VAL A 161 -13.10 12.34 -7.59
CA VAL A 161 -13.08 11.28 -8.62
C VAL A 161 -11.78 11.39 -9.41
N ILE A 162 -11.08 10.28 -9.57
CA ILE A 162 -9.91 10.16 -10.45
C ILE A 162 -10.36 9.44 -11.71
N PRO A 163 -10.58 10.16 -12.83
CA PRO A 163 -11.01 9.54 -14.06
C PRO A 163 -9.99 8.52 -14.56
N VAL A 164 -10.49 7.34 -14.94
CA VAL A 164 -9.66 6.24 -15.42
C VAL A 164 -10.22 5.67 -16.71
N THR A 165 -9.35 5.16 -17.58
CA THR A 165 -9.72 4.51 -18.84
C THR A 165 -9.62 3.00 -18.74
N THR A 166 -8.87 2.48 -17.79
CA THR A 166 -8.66 1.05 -17.56
C THR A 166 -8.72 0.73 -16.07
N LEU A 167 -9.12 -0.49 -15.76
CA LEU A 167 -9.15 -1.03 -14.40
C LEU A 167 -8.43 -2.37 -14.40
N PRO A 168 -7.18 -2.43 -13.95
CA PRO A 168 -6.40 -3.67 -13.92
C PRO A 168 -6.77 -4.62 -12.77
N LEU A 169 -7.81 -4.32 -12.02
CA LEU A 169 -8.24 -5.00 -10.78
C LEU A 169 -8.98 -6.32 -11.04
#